data_cf59a25bae3baa901d210ec69406f116
#
_entry.id   cf59a25bae3baa901d210ec69406f116
#
_cell.length_a   1.000
_cell.length_b   1.000
_cell.length_c   1.000
_cell.angle_alpha   90.00
_cell.angle_beta   90.00
_cell.angle_gamma   90.00
#
_symmetry.space_group_name_H-M   'P 1'
#
loop_
_entity.id
_entity.type
_entity.pdbx_description
1 polymer ?
#
loop_
_entity_poly.entity_id
_entity_poly.type
_entity_poly.pdbx_seq_one_letter_code
_entity_poly.pdbx_strand_id
1 'polypeptide(L)'
;RKGNQLMSARSIYAIPDSKLKAFGDPKKVRDEVATQFQTHILDEQGMAVIEAGLRERTWLLGNTKRGSVVGELWRSITQFKSFPTAFLMRHGSRTFAQKGLKGKASYGMSLFFMTTMLGALVVQLKELANGNDPQVMFDSDDPQKTAAFFGRSVVQGGGLSVLGDIVVAGADPAGRSIGDFMTGPFGKDVESLAGLTVGNAMQWYKGKDTNAANEAFKLAKGKMPAQNLWYTKAAVNRMFFDEIQDSIAPGYREKLLRKAEREQGRTQWWGDDIDDIQAPDFERVVQ
;
A
#
# COMPACT_ATOMS: atom_id res chain seq x y z
N ARG A 1 -35.53 1.41 15.02
CA ARG A 1 -34.72 1.73 16.22
C ARG A 1 -35.60 2.10 17.37
N LYS A 2 -35.78 1.24 18.36
CA LYS A 2 -36.24 1.62 19.69
C LYS A 2 -35.02 1.58 20.63
N GLY A 3 -34.48 2.73 20.95
CA GLY A 3 -33.35 2.89 21.85
C GLY A 3 -31.97 2.47 21.22
N ASN A 4 -30.90 2.74 21.93
CA ASN A 4 -29.50 2.42 21.57
C ASN A 4 -29.13 0.92 21.67
N GLN A 5 -30.09 0.01 21.51
CA GLN A 5 -29.80 -1.43 21.56
C GLN A 5 -29.23 -1.92 20.20
N LEU A 6 -28.03 -2.45 20.23
CA LEU A 6 -27.45 -3.17 19.12
C LEU A 6 -28.28 -4.43 18.84
N MET A 7 -28.70 -4.63 17.58
CA MET A 7 -29.31 -5.89 17.16
C MET A 7 -28.27 -7.02 17.22
N SER A 8 -28.68 -8.15 17.77
CA SER A 8 -27.88 -9.37 17.82
C SER A 8 -28.80 -10.58 17.54
N ALA A 9 -28.22 -11.74 17.22
CA ALA A 9 -28.99 -12.96 17.08
C ALA A 9 -29.85 -13.24 18.31
N ARG A 10 -29.33 -12.93 19.51
CA ARG A 10 -30.07 -13.09 20.79
C ARG A 10 -31.32 -12.21 20.85
N SER A 11 -31.27 -10.99 20.31
CA SER A 11 -32.46 -10.09 20.30
C SER A 11 -33.52 -10.58 19.32
N ILE A 12 -33.17 -11.31 18.28
CA ILE A 12 -34.10 -11.95 17.34
C ILE A 12 -34.86 -13.05 18.07
N TYR A 13 -34.17 -13.88 18.86
CA TYR A 13 -34.79 -14.95 19.64
C TYR A 13 -35.70 -14.41 20.79
N ALA A 14 -35.49 -13.19 21.24
CA ALA A 14 -36.33 -12.52 22.26
C ALA A 14 -37.65 -11.95 21.71
N ILE A 15 -37.90 -12.02 20.40
CA ILE A 15 -39.14 -11.51 19.78
C ILE A 15 -40.32 -12.44 20.19
N PRO A 16 -41.41 -11.90 20.75
CA PRO A 16 -42.58 -12.70 21.15
C PRO A 16 -43.24 -13.43 19.97
N ASP A 17 -43.71 -14.65 20.22
CA ASP A 17 -44.39 -15.48 19.21
C ASP A 17 -45.62 -14.82 18.60
N SER A 18 -46.36 -14.01 19.40
CA SER A 18 -47.52 -13.27 18.94
C SER A 18 -47.24 -12.34 17.75
N LYS A 19 -46.00 -11.82 17.66
CA LYS A 19 -45.59 -10.94 16.55
C LYS A 19 -45.14 -11.71 15.32
N LEU A 20 -44.77 -12.96 15.48
CA LEU A 20 -44.22 -13.79 14.41
C LEU A 20 -45.24 -14.70 13.76
N LYS A 21 -46.37 -15.00 14.44
CA LYS A 21 -47.43 -15.86 13.92
C LYS A 21 -48.01 -15.41 12.57
N ALA A 22 -47.99 -14.12 12.28
CA ALA A 22 -48.41 -13.58 11.00
C ALA A 22 -47.49 -13.99 9.81
N PHE A 23 -46.26 -14.39 10.09
CA PHE A 23 -45.24 -14.75 9.07
C PHE A 23 -45.02 -16.26 8.97
N GLY A 24 -45.68 -17.06 9.82
CA GLY A 24 -45.56 -18.52 9.82
C GLY A 24 -45.27 -19.08 11.22
N ASP A 25 -44.59 -20.26 11.24
CA ASP A 25 -44.14 -20.88 12.50
C ASP A 25 -43.06 -19.98 13.18
N PRO A 26 -43.31 -19.46 14.37
CA PRO A 26 -42.43 -18.54 15.06
C PRO A 26 -41.00 -19.05 15.23
N LYS A 27 -40.81 -20.35 15.43
CA LYS A 27 -39.47 -20.94 15.57
C LYS A 27 -38.72 -20.89 14.25
N LYS A 28 -39.33 -21.35 13.17
CA LYS A 28 -38.73 -21.32 11.82
C LYS A 28 -38.40 -19.91 11.37
N VAL A 29 -39.31 -18.96 11.61
CA VAL A 29 -39.09 -17.56 11.25
C VAL A 29 -37.91 -16.97 12.02
N ARG A 30 -37.75 -17.26 13.32
CA ARG A 30 -36.59 -16.79 14.09
C ARG A 30 -35.27 -17.37 13.55
N ASP A 31 -35.24 -18.68 13.30
CA ASP A 31 -34.05 -19.38 12.80
C ASP A 31 -33.64 -18.84 11.43
N GLU A 32 -34.60 -18.60 10.54
CA GLU A 32 -34.36 -18.02 9.23
C GLU A 32 -33.83 -16.59 9.32
N VAL A 33 -34.47 -15.71 10.11
CA VAL A 33 -34.04 -14.32 10.29
C VAL A 33 -32.67 -14.26 10.98
N ALA A 34 -32.41 -15.13 11.96
CA ALA A 34 -31.12 -15.20 12.64
C ALA A 34 -30.01 -15.63 11.66
N THR A 35 -30.30 -16.63 10.81
CA THR A 35 -29.38 -17.10 9.78
C THR A 35 -29.09 -16.01 8.75
N GLN A 36 -30.14 -15.32 8.24
CA GLN A 36 -29.97 -14.20 7.31
C GLN A 36 -29.14 -13.06 7.93
N PHE A 37 -29.38 -12.76 9.20
CA PHE A 37 -28.62 -11.74 9.92
C PHE A 37 -27.14 -12.12 10.08
N GLN A 38 -26.85 -13.38 10.43
CA GLN A 38 -25.46 -13.87 10.50
C GLN A 38 -24.78 -13.85 9.14
N THR A 39 -25.45 -14.31 8.09
CA THR A 39 -24.94 -14.28 6.71
C THR A 39 -24.60 -12.84 6.31
N HIS A 40 -25.49 -11.89 6.61
CA HIS A 40 -25.23 -10.48 6.31
C HIS A 40 -24.01 -9.93 7.06
N ILE A 41 -23.84 -10.29 8.34
CA ILE A 41 -22.65 -9.89 9.12
C ILE A 41 -21.38 -10.47 8.50
N LEU A 42 -21.38 -11.75 8.12
CA LEU A 42 -20.24 -12.41 7.49
C LEU A 42 -19.89 -11.78 6.12
N ASP A 43 -20.90 -11.44 5.34
CA ASP A 43 -20.73 -10.76 4.06
C ASP A 43 -20.12 -9.37 4.24
N GLU A 44 -20.61 -8.57 5.22
CA GLU A 44 -20.05 -7.27 5.53
C GLU A 44 -18.64 -7.37 6.12
N GLN A 45 -18.37 -8.38 6.96
CA GLN A 45 -17.03 -8.66 7.45
C GLN A 45 -16.07 -8.98 6.29
N GLY A 46 -16.50 -9.81 5.32
CA GLY A 46 -15.72 -10.12 4.13
C GLY A 46 -15.45 -8.90 3.23
N MET A 47 -16.30 -7.85 3.32
CA MET A 47 -16.04 -6.57 2.66
C MET A 47 -15.08 -5.68 3.44
N ALA A 48 -15.12 -5.72 4.77
CA ALA A 48 -14.25 -4.92 5.63
C ALA A 48 -12.83 -5.50 5.73
N VAL A 49 -12.72 -6.83 5.83
CA VAL A 49 -11.44 -7.55 5.88
C VAL A 49 -11.30 -8.37 4.60
N ILE A 50 -10.63 -7.77 3.62
CA ILE A 50 -10.51 -8.35 2.29
C ILE A 50 -9.41 -9.42 2.27
N GLU A 51 -9.82 -10.64 2.07
CA GLU A 51 -8.93 -11.77 1.80
C GLU A 51 -9.17 -12.31 0.39
N ALA A 52 -8.09 -12.64 -0.32
CA ALA A 52 -8.21 -13.27 -1.64
C ALA A 52 -8.72 -14.71 -1.50
N GLY A 53 -9.95 -14.92 -1.92
CA GLY A 53 -10.59 -16.24 -1.98
C GLY A 53 -10.13 -17.09 -3.16
N LEU A 54 -10.76 -18.24 -3.35
CA LEU A 54 -10.48 -19.13 -4.49
C LEU A 54 -10.77 -18.44 -5.83
N ARG A 55 -11.84 -17.67 -5.92
CA ARG A 55 -12.24 -16.96 -7.14
C ARG A 55 -11.16 -15.99 -7.62
N GLU A 56 -10.67 -15.15 -6.71
CA GLU A 56 -9.65 -14.14 -7.02
C GLU A 56 -8.32 -14.80 -7.36
N ARG A 57 -7.94 -15.84 -6.63
CA ARG A 57 -6.73 -16.62 -6.90
C ARG A 57 -6.79 -17.37 -8.23
N THR A 58 -7.93 -17.96 -8.55
CA THR A 58 -8.12 -18.65 -9.84
C THR A 58 -8.04 -17.66 -10.99
N TRP A 59 -8.61 -16.48 -10.83
CA TRP A 59 -8.52 -15.42 -11.83
C TRP A 59 -7.08 -14.96 -12.07
N LEU A 60 -6.31 -14.76 -10.99
CA LEU A 60 -4.90 -14.35 -11.06
C LEU A 60 -3.99 -15.43 -11.64
N LEU A 61 -4.14 -16.67 -11.17
CA LEU A 61 -3.24 -17.75 -11.54
C LEU A 61 -3.63 -18.42 -12.86
N GLY A 62 -4.89 -18.26 -13.29
CA GLY A 62 -5.39 -18.88 -14.49
C GLY A 62 -5.17 -20.39 -14.50
N ASN A 63 -4.70 -20.89 -15.63
CA ASN A 63 -4.41 -22.31 -15.83
C ASN A 63 -2.93 -22.67 -15.68
N THR A 64 -2.15 -21.86 -14.91
CA THR A 64 -0.72 -22.10 -14.72
C THR A 64 -0.45 -23.33 -13.87
N LYS A 65 0.39 -24.25 -14.37
CA LYS A 65 0.74 -25.49 -13.66
C LYS A 65 1.82 -25.22 -12.58
N ARG A 66 1.61 -25.80 -11.40
CA ARG A 66 2.62 -25.80 -10.33
C ARG A 66 3.83 -26.62 -10.77
N GLY A 67 5.04 -26.17 -10.39
CA GLY A 67 6.29 -26.87 -10.72
C GLY A 67 6.81 -26.61 -12.13
N SER A 68 6.09 -25.86 -12.98
CA SER A 68 6.63 -25.38 -14.25
C SER A 68 7.34 -24.04 -14.06
N VAL A 69 8.44 -23.80 -14.78
CA VAL A 69 9.21 -22.55 -14.68
C VAL A 69 8.32 -21.33 -14.91
N VAL A 70 7.49 -21.36 -15.95
CA VAL A 70 6.53 -20.28 -16.25
C VAL A 70 5.49 -20.14 -15.15
N GLY A 71 4.99 -21.25 -14.60
CA GLY A 71 4.02 -21.24 -13.52
C GLY A 71 4.57 -20.64 -12.22
N GLU A 72 5.79 -20.97 -11.85
CA GLU A 72 6.43 -20.43 -10.63
C GLU A 72 6.81 -18.96 -10.81
N LEU A 73 7.31 -18.56 -11.98
CA LEU A 73 7.55 -17.16 -12.29
C LEU A 73 6.25 -16.34 -12.20
N TRP A 74 5.16 -16.83 -12.80
CA TRP A 74 3.86 -16.17 -12.74
C TRP A 74 3.32 -16.06 -11.31
N ARG A 75 3.50 -17.10 -10.48
CA ARG A 75 3.14 -17.09 -9.06
C ARG A 75 3.92 -16.05 -8.28
N SER A 76 5.22 -15.93 -8.53
CA SER A 76 6.07 -14.92 -7.91
C SER A 76 5.62 -13.50 -8.26
N ILE A 77 5.27 -13.25 -9.52
CA ILE A 77 4.75 -11.97 -9.99
C ILE A 77 3.39 -11.63 -9.36
N THR A 78 2.50 -12.62 -9.26
CA THR A 78 1.13 -12.39 -8.80
C THR A 78 0.95 -12.52 -7.28
N GLN A 79 1.98 -12.94 -6.55
CA GLN A 79 1.92 -13.19 -5.12
C GLN A 79 1.35 -12.00 -4.33
N PHE A 80 1.81 -10.80 -4.63
CA PHE A 80 1.39 -9.57 -3.94
C PHE A 80 0.18 -8.87 -4.58
N LYS A 81 -0.35 -9.43 -5.67
CA LYS A 81 -1.49 -8.86 -6.41
C LYS A 81 -2.84 -9.44 -6.00
N SER A 82 -2.84 -10.44 -5.14
CA SER A 82 -4.07 -11.10 -4.68
C SER A 82 -5.00 -10.17 -3.91
N PHE A 83 -4.44 -9.34 -3.01
CA PHE A 83 -5.22 -8.35 -2.25
C PHE A 83 -5.84 -7.26 -3.16
N PRO A 84 -5.05 -6.54 -4.00
CA PRO A 84 -5.62 -5.56 -4.92
C PRO A 84 -6.70 -6.14 -5.82
N THR A 85 -6.51 -7.36 -6.32
CA THR A 85 -7.49 -8.05 -7.15
C THR A 85 -8.77 -8.34 -6.38
N ALA A 86 -8.67 -8.85 -5.15
CA ALA A 86 -9.83 -9.10 -4.30
C ALA A 86 -10.58 -7.81 -3.99
N PHE A 87 -9.85 -6.73 -3.69
CA PHE A 87 -10.43 -5.41 -3.47
C PHE A 87 -11.26 -4.94 -4.68
N LEU A 88 -10.67 -4.95 -5.87
CA LEU A 88 -11.35 -4.55 -7.11
C LEU A 88 -12.56 -5.43 -7.42
N MET A 89 -12.43 -6.75 -7.30
CA MET A 89 -13.52 -7.66 -7.59
C MET A 89 -14.69 -7.51 -6.63
N ARG A 90 -14.44 -7.35 -5.33
CA ARG A 90 -15.49 -7.22 -4.30
C ARG A 90 -16.13 -5.85 -4.30
N HIS A 91 -15.34 -4.79 -4.14
CA HIS A 91 -15.89 -3.43 -4.10
C HIS A 91 -16.37 -2.97 -5.48
N GLY A 92 -15.71 -3.39 -6.56
CA GLY A 92 -16.18 -3.14 -7.92
C GLY A 92 -17.56 -3.77 -8.16
N SER A 93 -17.72 -5.06 -7.87
CA SER A 93 -19.02 -5.73 -8.00
C SER A 93 -20.11 -5.07 -7.13
N ARG A 94 -19.78 -4.67 -5.89
CA ARG A 94 -20.71 -3.97 -5.01
C ARG A 94 -21.08 -2.58 -5.53
N THR A 95 -20.13 -1.85 -6.13
CA THR A 95 -20.40 -0.57 -6.80
C THR A 95 -21.41 -0.75 -7.93
N PHE A 96 -21.19 -1.74 -8.80
CA PHE A 96 -22.09 -2.01 -9.92
C PHE A 96 -23.47 -2.57 -9.49
N ALA A 97 -23.54 -3.25 -8.36
CA ALA A 97 -24.79 -3.76 -7.78
C ALA A 97 -25.67 -2.67 -7.16
N GLN A 98 -25.13 -1.45 -6.90
CA GLN A 98 -25.95 -0.35 -6.37
C GLN A 98 -27.05 0.06 -7.33
N LYS A 99 -28.21 0.43 -6.77
CA LYS A 99 -29.39 0.86 -7.52
C LYS A 99 -29.18 2.24 -8.15
N GLY A 100 -29.33 2.33 -9.44
CA GLY A 100 -29.26 3.57 -10.20
C GLY A 100 -27.86 4.20 -10.27
N LEU A 101 -27.68 5.20 -11.13
CA LEU A 101 -26.40 5.90 -11.33
C LEU A 101 -25.96 6.63 -10.07
N LYS A 102 -26.91 7.27 -9.36
CA LYS A 102 -26.63 8.00 -8.12
C LYS A 102 -26.06 7.09 -7.02
N GLY A 103 -26.63 5.87 -6.83
CA GLY A 103 -26.14 4.91 -5.86
C GLY A 103 -24.74 4.41 -6.22
N LYS A 104 -24.50 4.09 -7.49
CA LYS A 104 -23.18 3.66 -7.99
C LYS A 104 -22.12 4.75 -7.81
N ALA A 105 -22.43 5.98 -8.19
CA ALA A 105 -21.54 7.12 -8.04
C ALA A 105 -21.25 7.41 -6.56
N SER A 106 -22.27 7.44 -5.71
CA SER A 106 -22.11 7.70 -4.27
C SER A 106 -21.19 6.67 -3.60
N TYR A 107 -21.41 5.36 -3.85
CA TYR A 107 -20.57 4.31 -3.30
C TYR A 107 -19.15 4.38 -3.82
N GLY A 108 -18.96 4.51 -5.15
CA GLY A 108 -17.65 4.58 -5.77
C GLY A 108 -16.84 5.80 -5.32
N MET A 109 -17.48 6.98 -5.24
CA MET A 109 -16.81 8.20 -4.76
C MET A 109 -16.46 8.11 -3.28
N SER A 110 -17.36 7.59 -2.44
CA SER A 110 -17.06 7.39 -1.02
C SER A 110 -15.89 6.42 -0.81
N LEU A 111 -15.86 5.33 -1.57
CA LEU A 111 -14.76 4.36 -1.53
C LEU A 111 -13.44 5.02 -1.95
N PHE A 112 -13.45 5.74 -3.08
CA PHE A 112 -12.28 6.45 -3.60
C PHE A 112 -11.75 7.48 -2.59
N PHE A 113 -12.64 8.30 -2.04
CA PHE A 113 -12.26 9.31 -1.06
C PHE A 113 -11.66 8.68 0.20
N MET A 114 -12.32 7.66 0.79
CA MET A 114 -11.83 7.00 2.00
C MET A 114 -10.50 6.29 1.78
N THR A 115 -10.34 5.59 0.67
CA THR A 115 -9.05 4.93 0.36
C THR A 115 -7.95 5.94 0.12
N THR A 116 -8.23 7.07 -0.53
CA THR A 116 -7.26 8.16 -0.72
C THR A 116 -6.84 8.78 0.60
N MET A 117 -7.78 9.02 1.53
CA MET A 117 -7.48 9.54 2.87
C MET A 117 -6.60 8.58 3.67
N LEU A 118 -6.93 7.29 3.65
CA LEU A 118 -6.08 6.26 4.28
C LEU A 118 -4.70 6.19 3.62
N GLY A 119 -4.63 6.33 2.30
CA GLY A 119 -3.38 6.41 1.55
C GLY A 119 -2.54 7.62 1.95
N ALA A 120 -3.15 8.79 2.11
CA ALA A 120 -2.48 10.00 2.58
C ALA A 120 -1.88 9.79 3.99
N LEU A 121 -2.66 9.20 4.90
CA LEU A 121 -2.17 8.84 6.23
C LEU A 121 -0.96 7.88 6.15
N VAL A 122 -1.03 6.85 5.31
CA VAL A 122 0.08 5.90 5.15
C VAL A 122 1.31 6.56 4.55
N VAL A 123 1.15 7.48 3.58
CA VAL A 123 2.27 8.27 3.03
C VAL A 123 2.95 9.06 4.14
N GLN A 124 2.19 9.79 4.97
CA GLN A 124 2.73 10.57 6.07
C GLN A 124 3.42 9.71 7.12
N LEU A 125 2.79 8.59 7.54
CA LEU A 125 3.40 7.66 8.50
C LEU A 125 4.71 7.05 7.98
N LYS A 126 4.80 6.77 6.67
CA LYS A 126 6.05 6.29 6.07
C LYS A 126 7.16 7.34 6.09
N GLU A 127 6.84 8.61 5.84
CA GLU A 127 7.83 9.69 5.97
C GLU A 127 8.34 9.79 7.40
N LEU A 128 7.44 9.88 8.38
CA LEU A 128 7.80 9.91 9.79
C LEU A 128 8.65 8.70 10.22
N ALA A 129 8.27 7.49 9.80
CA ALA A 129 9.02 6.28 10.09
C ALA A 129 10.42 6.23 9.43
N ASN A 130 10.63 7.01 8.38
CA ASN A 130 11.94 7.15 7.73
C ASN A 130 12.79 8.30 8.30
N GLY A 131 12.29 9.03 9.33
CA GLY A 131 12.97 10.19 9.92
C GLY A 131 12.78 11.48 9.14
N ASN A 132 11.85 11.51 8.18
CA ASN A 132 11.51 12.70 7.41
C ASN A 132 10.34 13.43 8.05
N ASP A 133 10.28 14.74 7.84
CA ASP A 133 9.10 15.53 8.16
C ASP A 133 7.91 15.12 7.30
N PRO A 134 6.68 15.38 7.76
CA PRO A 134 5.49 15.17 6.96
C PRO A 134 5.58 15.91 5.62
N GLN A 135 5.04 15.31 4.57
CA GLN A 135 4.95 15.97 3.27
C GLN A 135 3.86 17.04 3.29
N VAL A 136 4.08 18.13 2.55
CA VAL A 136 3.07 19.15 2.31
C VAL A 136 1.90 18.51 1.55
N MET A 137 0.71 18.56 2.14
CA MET A 137 -0.52 18.03 1.52
C MET A 137 -1.15 19.07 0.59
N PHE A 138 -1.14 20.33 1.02
CA PHE A 138 -1.70 21.44 0.28
C PHE A 138 -0.65 22.53 0.17
N ASP A 139 -0.05 22.67 -0.99
CA ASP A 139 0.91 23.73 -1.32
C ASP A 139 0.15 24.77 -2.18
N SER A 140 -0.03 25.96 -1.61
CA SER A 140 -0.74 27.06 -2.28
C SER A 140 0.09 27.66 -3.42
N ASP A 141 1.41 27.56 -3.33
CA ASP A 141 2.33 28.15 -4.31
C ASP A 141 2.64 27.17 -5.45
N ASP A 142 2.52 25.84 -5.19
CA ASP A 142 2.79 24.82 -6.20
C ASP A 142 1.69 23.73 -6.24
N PRO A 143 0.63 23.95 -7.03
CA PRO A 143 -0.45 22.98 -7.21
C PRO A 143 0.01 21.62 -7.74
N GLN A 144 1.19 21.55 -8.39
CA GLN A 144 1.73 20.27 -8.89
C GLN A 144 2.21 19.38 -7.75
N LYS A 145 2.78 19.96 -6.69
CA LYS A 145 3.16 19.20 -5.49
C LYS A 145 1.94 18.63 -4.78
N THR A 146 0.88 19.44 -4.63
CA THR A 146 -0.42 18.97 -4.10
C THR A 146 -0.95 17.80 -4.93
N ALA A 147 -1.00 17.93 -6.26
CA ALA A 147 -1.46 16.87 -7.16
C ALA A 147 -0.58 15.61 -7.06
N ALA A 148 0.73 15.77 -6.95
CA ALA A 148 1.67 14.66 -6.79
C ALA A 148 1.50 13.94 -5.43
N PHE A 149 1.23 14.67 -4.34
CA PHE A 149 0.92 14.09 -3.04
C PHE A 149 -0.36 13.25 -3.09
N PHE A 150 -1.47 13.82 -3.59
CA PHE A 150 -2.73 13.09 -3.71
C PHE A 150 -2.66 11.94 -4.71
N GLY A 151 -1.92 12.08 -5.79
CA GLY A 151 -1.63 10.98 -6.72
C GLY A 151 -0.96 9.79 -6.02
N ARG A 152 0.08 10.04 -5.22
CA ARG A 152 0.72 9.02 -4.37
C ARG A 152 -0.23 8.43 -3.33
N SER A 153 -1.07 9.27 -2.74
CA SER A 153 -2.07 8.84 -1.75
C SER A 153 -3.11 7.90 -2.34
N VAL A 154 -3.60 8.18 -3.56
CA VAL A 154 -4.52 7.30 -4.29
C VAL A 154 -3.90 5.93 -4.54
N VAL A 155 -2.65 5.91 -4.99
CA VAL A 155 -1.91 4.66 -5.23
C VAL A 155 -1.68 3.89 -3.94
N GLN A 156 -1.22 4.58 -2.89
CA GLN A 156 -0.91 3.96 -1.59
C GLN A 156 -2.15 3.45 -0.88
N GLY A 157 -3.29 4.14 -1.02
CA GLY A 157 -4.58 3.74 -0.44
C GLY A 157 -5.29 2.62 -1.20
N GLY A 158 -4.78 2.23 -2.37
CA GLY A 158 -5.40 1.21 -3.20
C GLY A 158 -6.68 1.66 -3.92
N GLY A 159 -6.98 2.96 -3.92
CA GLY A 159 -8.21 3.52 -4.52
C GLY A 159 -8.36 3.24 -6.01
N LEU A 160 -7.26 3.24 -6.74
CA LEU A 160 -7.18 2.79 -8.12
C LEU A 160 -6.55 1.39 -8.24
N SER A 161 -5.98 0.87 -7.14
CA SER A 161 -5.40 -0.47 -7.06
C SER A 161 -4.49 -0.81 -8.27
N VAL A 162 -4.71 -1.96 -8.92
CA VAL A 162 -3.89 -2.42 -10.05
C VAL A 162 -3.89 -1.42 -11.22
N LEU A 163 -5.02 -0.75 -11.49
CA LEU A 163 -5.12 0.23 -12.57
C LEU A 163 -4.34 1.51 -12.25
N GLY A 164 -4.41 1.97 -11.01
CA GLY A 164 -3.69 3.16 -10.57
C GLY A 164 -2.17 2.96 -10.61
N ASP A 165 -1.70 1.80 -10.19
CA ASP A 165 -0.29 1.45 -10.26
C ASP A 165 0.24 1.43 -11.71
N ILE A 166 -0.56 0.95 -12.66
CA ILE A 166 -0.20 0.96 -14.10
C ILE A 166 -0.12 2.40 -14.64
N VAL A 167 -1.11 3.22 -14.31
CA VAL A 167 -1.17 4.63 -14.75
C VAL A 167 -0.02 5.45 -14.16
N VAL A 168 0.25 5.27 -12.86
CA VAL A 168 1.32 6.01 -12.16
C VAL A 168 2.70 5.50 -12.54
N ALA A 169 2.89 4.20 -12.79
CA ALA A 169 4.16 3.69 -13.31
C ALA A 169 4.54 4.31 -14.67
N GLY A 170 3.53 4.68 -15.49
CA GLY A 170 3.74 5.42 -16.74
C GLY A 170 4.00 6.91 -16.55
N ALA A 171 3.66 7.49 -15.40
CA ALA A 171 3.73 8.92 -15.11
C ALA A 171 4.68 9.26 -13.94
N ASP A 172 5.37 8.30 -13.33
CA ASP A 172 6.20 8.53 -12.15
C ASP A 172 7.53 9.19 -12.51
N PRO A 173 7.77 10.45 -12.06
CA PRO A 173 9.06 11.12 -12.24
C PRO A 173 10.23 10.39 -11.57
N ALA A 174 9.97 9.47 -10.64
CA ALA A 174 10.99 8.66 -9.97
C ALA A 174 11.46 7.47 -10.81
N GLY A 175 11.00 7.33 -12.06
CA GLY A 175 11.49 6.34 -13.03
C GLY A 175 11.08 4.89 -12.74
N ARG A 176 10.01 4.68 -11.94
CA ARG A 176 9.43 3.34 -11.80
C ARG A 176 8.74 2.94 -13.08
N SER A 177 9.25 1.91 -13.72
CA SER A 177 8.67 1.42 -14.97
C SER A 177 7.45 0.53 -14.71
N ILE A 178 6.58 0.41 -15.73
CA ILE A 178 5.50 -0.60 -15.73
C ILE A 178 6.09 -2.00 -15.47
N GLY A 179 7.34 -2.24 -15.90
CA GLY A 179 8.08 -3.46 -15.63
C GLY A 179 8.30 -3.71 -14.13
N ASP A 180 8.67 -2.69 -13.35
CA ASP A 180 8.87 -2.79 -11.89
C ASP A 180 7.59 -3.17 -11.16
N PHE A 181 6.47 -2.61 -11.60
CA PHE A 181 5.16 -2.97 -11.08
C PHE A 181 4.77 -4.41 -11.45
N MET A 182 4.99 -4.81 -12.69
CA MET A 182 4.67 -6.15 -13.18
C MET A 182 5.48 -7.24 -12.48
N THR A 183 6.76 -6.99 -12.26
CA THR A 183 7.70 -7.95 -11.66
C THR A 183 7.74 -7.88 -10.12
N GLY A 184 7.25 -6.78 -9.52
CA GLY A 184 7.22 -6.60 -8.08
C GLY A 184 8.61 -6.69 -7.41
N PRO A 185 8.69 -7.18 -6.14
CA PRO A 185 9.97 -7.29 -5.42
C PRO A 185 11.00 -8.18 -6.13
N PHE A 186 10.55 -9.22 -6.82
CA PHE A 186 11.41 -10.12 -7.57
C PHE A 186 12.13 -9.40 -8.73
N GLY A 187 11.43 -8.53 -9.45
CA GLY A 187 12.03 -7.74 -10.53
C GLY A 187 13.14 -6.82 -10.04
N LYS A 188 12.91 -6.16 -8.91
CA LYS A 188 13.94 -5.32 -8.27
C LYS A 188 15.17 -6.10 -7.82
N ASP A 189 15.00 -7.32 -7.34
CA ASP A 189 16.10 -8.18 -6.96
C ASP A 189 16.94 -8.58 -8.19
N VAL A 190 16.28 -8.93 -9.29
CA VAL A 190 16.96 -9.25 -10.57
C VAL A 190 17.65 -8.02 -11.14
N GLU A 191 17.01 -6.86 -11.13
CA GLU A 191 17.59 -5.59 -11.58
C GLU A 191 18.81 -5.19 -10.73
N SER A 192 18.72 -5.30 -9.41
CA SER A 192 19.83 -5.02 -8.50
C SER A 192 21.00 -5.96 -8.72
N LEU A 193 20.76 -7.26 -8.97
CA LEU A 193 21.80 -8.23 -9.31
C LEU A 193 22.39 -7.94 -10.69
N ALA A 194 21.58 -7.58 -11.68
CA ALA A 194 22.06 -7.20 -13.00
C ALA A 194 22.89 -5.91 -12.97
N GLY A 195 22.47 -4.91 -12.18
CA GLY A 195 23.24 -3.70 -11.93
C GLY A 195 24.60 -4.00 -11.32
N LEU A 196 24.61 -4.81 -10.24
CA LEU A 196 25.83 -5.20 -9.55
C LEU A 196 26.80 -6.00 -10.44
N THR A 197 26.31 -6.82 -11.34
CA THR A 197 27.16 -7.68 -12.21
C THR A 197 27.42 -7.03 -13.56
N VAL A 198 26.42 -6.95 -14.41
CA VAL A 198 26.51 -6.46 -15.79
C VAL A 198 26.77 -4.96 -15.84
N GLY A 199 26.09 -4.20 -14.97
CA GLY A 199 26.22 -2.74 -14.89
C GLY A 199 27.65 -2.31 -14.55
N ASN A 200 28.22 -2.90 -13.49
CA ASN A 200 29.59 -2.59 -13.08
C ASN A 200 30.64 -3.11 -14.09
N ALA A 201 30.41 -4.25 -14.71
CA ALA A 201 31.30 -4.74 -15.81
C ALA A 201 31.28 -3.78 -17.00
N MET A 202 30.13 -3.24 -17.39
CA MET A 202 30.03 -2.23 -18.44
C MET A 202 30.68 -0.89 -18.05
N GLN A 203 30.56 -0.46 -16.81
CA GLN A 203 31.21 0.76 -16.32
C GLN A 203 32.73 0.62 -16.36
N TRP A 204 33.26 -0.52 -15.89
CA TRP A 204 34.69 -0.85 -15.96
C TRP A 204 35.20 -0.87 -17.40
N TYR A 205 34.48 -1.52 -18.31
CA TYR A 205 34.83 -1.57 -19.73
C TYR A 205 34.84 -0.17 -20.37
N LYS A 206 34.00 0.75 -19.93
CA LYS A 206 33.95 2.15 -20.40
C LYS A 206 34.92 3.08 -19.67
N GLY A 207 35.81 2.55 -18.81
CA GLY A 207 36.79 3.34 -18.04
C GLY A 207 36.16 4.28 -17.01
N LYS A 208 34.93 3.97 -16.54
CA LYS A 208 34.26 4.72 -15.48
C LYS A 208 34.48 4.04 -14.14
N ASP A 209 34.49 4.84 -13.07
CA ASP A 209 34.53 4.31 -11.70
C ASP A 209 33.34 3.39 -11.44
N THR A 210 33.61 2.23 -10.89
CA THR A 210 32.58 1.25 -10.53
C THR A 210 32.06 1.54 -9.12
N ASN A 211 30.72 1.49 -8.96
CA ASN A 211 30.06 1.65 -7.67
C ASN A 211 29.69 0.30 -7.01
N ALA A 212 30.42 -0.76 -7.38
CA ALA A 212 30.10 -2.14 -6.98
C ALA A 212 29.97 -2.32 -5.46
N ALA A 213 30.85 -1.70 -4.67
CA ALA A 213 30.80 -1.80 -3.21
C ALA A 213 29.50 -1.16 -2.64
N ASN A 214 29.14 0.03 -3.15
CA ASN A 214 27.92 0.72 -2.72
C ASN A 214 26.64 -0.02 -3.17
N GLU A 215 26.64 -0.59 -4.36
CA GLU A 215 25.51 -1.39 -4.86
C GLU A 215 25.37 -2.72 -4.10
N ALA A 216 26.48 -3.41 -3.82
CA ALA A 216 26.50 -4.61 -2.99
C ALA A 216 26.01 -4.31 -1.56
N PHE A 217 26.45 -3.20 -0.98
CA PHE A 217 25.99 -2.75 0.34
C PHE A 217 24.48 -2.48 0.36
N LYS A 218 23.94 -1.76 -0.63
CA LYS A 218 22.50 -1.50 -0.75
C LYS A 218 21.69 -2.79 -0.87
N LEU A 219 22.18 -3.75 -1.66
CA LEU A 219 21.53 -5.04 -1.82
C LEU A 219 21.51 -5.82 -0.51
N ALA A 220 22.63 -5.89 0.20
CA ALA A 220 22.76 -6.53 1.50
C ALA A 220 21.86 -5.85 2.55
N LYS A 221 21.90 -4.52 2.63
CA LYS A 221 21.04 -3.71 3.50
C LYS A 221 19.56 -4.01 3.28
N GLY A 222 19.12 -4.07 2.01
CA GLY A 222 17.72 -4.36 1.67
C GLY A 222 17.24 -5.75 2.06
N LYS A 223 18.15 -6.70 2.30
CA LYS A 223 17.84 -8.07 2.71
C LYS A 223 17.88 -8.28 4.22
N MET A 224 18.32 -7.30 4.99
CA MET A 224 18.34 -7.40 6.46
C MET A 224 16.94 -7.30 7.06
N PRO A 225 16.56 -8.22 7.97
CA PRO A 225 15.20 -8.27 8.53
C PRO A 225 14.80 -7.00 9.28
N ALA A 226 15.73 -6.32 9.93
CA ALA A 226 15.45 -5.06 10.65
C ALA A 226 15.03 -3.89 9.73
N GLN A 227 15.36 -3.95 8.44
CA GLN A 227 14.97 -2.94 7.45
C GLN A 227 13.47 -3.01 7.05
N ASN A 228 12.81 -4.12 7.34
CA ASN A 228 11.39 -4.31 7.04
C ASN A 228 10.48 -3.83 8.18
N LEU A 229 11.02 -3.54 9.35
CA LEU A 229 10.27 -3.06 10.51
C LEU A 229 10.24 -1.52 10.49
N TRP A 230 9.06 -0.96 10.23
CA TRP A 230 8.88 0.48 10.07
C TRP A 230 9.35 1.30 11.28
N TYR A 231 9.18 0.77 12.49
CA TYR A 231 9.54 1.44 13.76
C TYR A 231 11.03 1.36 14.13
N THR A 232 11.78 0.44 13.50
CA THR A 232 13.23 0.31 13.74
C THR A 232 14.06 0.82 12.57
N LYS A 233 13.45 0.95 11.40
CA LYS A 233 14.14 1.27 10.16
C LYS A 233 14.93 2.58 10.24
N ALA A 234 14.32 3.65 10.75
CA ALA A 234 14.98 4.94 10.87
C ALA A 234 16.18 4.86 11.85
N ALA A 235 15.97 4.28 13.03
CA ALA A 235 17.01 4.10 14.03
C ALA A 235 18.18 3.25 13.51
N VAL A 236 17.89 2.07 12.94
CA VAL A 236 18.92 1.17 12.39
C VAL A 236 19.67 1.82 11.23
N ASN A 237 18.98 2.57 10.37
CA ASN A 237 19.64 3.32 9.31
C ASN A 237 20.63 4.34 9.88
N ARG A 238 20.18 5.16 10.82
CA ARG A 238 21.00 6.22 11.41
C ARG A 238 22.17 5.69 12.22
N MET A 239 21.92 4.71 13.07
CA MET A 239 22.95 4.21 14.01
C MET A 239 24.03 3.35 13.33
N PHE A 240 23.71 2.68 12.22
CA PHE A 240 24.63 1.70 11.63
C PHE A 240 24.86 1.91 10.13
N PHE A 241 23.80 2.09 9.35
CA PHE A 241 23.95 2.03 7.91
C PHE A 241 24.41 3.31 7.25
N ASP A 242 24.02 4.45 7.79
CA ASP A 242 24.39 5.75 7.23
C ASP A 242 25.89 5.99 7.39
N GLU A 243 26.47 5.61 8.52
CA GLU A 243 27.90 5.72 8.81
C GLU A 243 28.73 4.78 7.92
N ILE A 244 28.29 3.53 7.78
CA ILE A 244 28.94 2.57 6.87
C ILE A 244 28.85 3.05 5.42
N GLN A 245 27.71 3.57 5.01
CA GLN A 245 27.49 4.04 3.64
C GLN A 245 28.34 5.28 3.31
N ASP A 246 28.49 6.20 4.25
CA ASP A 246 29.35 7.37 4.09
C ASP A 246 30.84 6.97 4.04
N SER A 247 31.24 5.93 4.77
CA SER A 247 32.59 5.35 4.67
C SER A 247 32.86 4.73 3.29
N ILE A 248 31.87 4.07 2.69
CA ILE A 248 32.01 3.43 1.36
C ILE A 248 31.89 4.46 0.22
N ALA A 249 31.03 5.45 0.37
CA ALA A 249 30.75 6.46 -0.66
C ALA A 249 30.55 7.84 -0.01
N PRO A 250 31.65 8.55 0.28
CA PRO A 250 31.60 9.84 0.96
C PRO A 250 30.70 10.87 0.25
N GLY A 251 29.84 11.54 1.02
CA GLY A 251 28.90 12.55 0.53
C GLY A 251 27.73 12.00 -0.29
N TYR A 252 27.54 10.69 -0.35
CA TYR A 252 26.40 10.09 -1.04
C TYR A 252 25.07 10.46 -0.35
N ARG A 253 25.03 10.42 0.97
CA ARG A 253 23.88 10.79 1.77
C ARG A 253 23.47 12.24 1.55
N GLU A 254 24.44 13.15 1.65
CA GLU A 254 24.21 14.58 1.45
C GLU A 254 23.61 14.89 0.06
N LYS A 255 24.11 14.23 -0.98
CA LYS A 255 23.55 14.34 -2.33
C LYS A 255 22.11 13.85 -2.41
N LEU A 256 21.78 12.74 -1.71
CA LEU A 256 20.41 12.23 -1.64
C LEU A 256 19.47 13.19 -0.91
N LEU A 257 19.89 13.74 0.22
CA LEU A 257 19.11 14.68 1.01
C LEU A 257 18.83 15.97 0.23
N ARG A 258 19.86 16.58 -0.36
CA ARG A 258 19.72 17.76 -1.23
C ARG A 258 18.80 17.49 -2.44
N LYS A 259 18.87 16.28 -3.01
CA LYS A 259 17.97 15.89 -4.09
C LYS A 259 16.53 15.75 -3.60
N ALA A 260 16.30 15.10 -2.47
CA ALA A 260 14.98 14.92 -1.88
C ALA A 260 14.33 16.26 -1.47
N GLU A 261 15.12 17.17 -0.91
CA GLU A 261 14.69 18.52 -0.57
C GLU A 261 14.28 19.31 -1.83
N ARG A 262 15.15 19.34 -2.84
CA ARG A 262 14.90 20.09 -4.08
C ARG A 262 13.73 19.53 -4.89
N GLU A 263 13.62 18.20 -5.05
CA GLU A 263 12.63 17.58 -5.93
C GLU A 263 11.31 17.30 -5.22
N GLN A 264 11.31 17.14 -3.90
CA GLN A 264 10.15 16.69 -3.14
C GLN A 264 9.85 17.57 -1.91
N GLY A 265 10.66 18.61 -1.66
CA GLY A 265 10.53 19.46 -0.48
C GLY A 265 10.69 18.69 0.84
N ARG A 266 11.39 17.54 0.84
CA ARG A 266 11.56 16.71 2.02
C ARG A 266 12.64 17.28 2.93
N THR A 267 12.30 17.52 4.17
CA THR A 267 13.23 17.79 5.28
C THR A 267 13.22 16.62 6.26
N GLN A 268 14.13 16.62 7.19
CA GLN A 268 14.26 15.54 8.17
C GLN A 268 14.10 16.11 9.58
N TRP A 269 13.23 15.49 10.38
CA TRP A 269 13.12 15.76 11.81
C TRP A 269 14.22 15.07 12.62
N TRP A 270 14.74 13.97 12.09
CA TRP A 270 15.89 13.31 12.66
C TRP A 270 17.16 13.88 12.01
N GLY A 271 17.85 14.76 12.70
CA GLY A 271 19.07 15.44 12.25
C GLY A 271 20.22 14.52 11.83
N ASP A 272 21.38 15.06 11.61
CA ASP A 272 22.55 14.31 11.15
C ASP A 272 23.16 13.45 12.25
N ASP A 273 23.14 13.92 13.50
CA ASP A 273 23.60 13.20 14.68
C ASP A 273 22.45 12.79 15.60
N ILE A 274 22.73 11.85 16.52
CA ILE A 274 21.74 11.39 17.51
C ILE A 274 21.29 12.54 18.42
N ASP A 275 22.16 13.50 18.67
CA ASP A 275 21.86 14.66 19.51
C ASP A 275 21.02 15.73 18.80
N ASP A 276 20.88 15.64 17.47
CA ASP A 276 20.10 16.56 16.63
C ASP A 276 18.65 16.15 16.41
N ILE A 277 18.13 15.25 17.23
CA ILE A 277 16.74 14.81 17.12
C ILE A 277 15.79 15.96 17.49
N GLN A 278 14.97 16.37 16.53
CA GLN A 278 13.94 17.38 16.70
C GLN A 278 12.54 16.74 16.62
N ALA A 279 11.52 17.47 17.03
CA ALA A 279 10.15 17.03 16.79
C ALA A 279 9.83 17.19 15.30
N PRO A 280 9.05 16.25 14.69
CA PRO A 280 8.56 16.40 13.32
C PRO A 280 7.79 17.71 13.15
N ASP A 281 8.03 18.41 12.06
CA ASP A 281 7.33 19.65 11.72
C ASP A 281 5.96 19.34 11.08
N PHE A 282 4.93 19.25 11.94
CA PHE A 282 3.56 19.00 11.48
C PHE A 282 2.89 20.23 10.88
N GLU A 283 3.41 21.45 11.07
CA GLU A 283 2.82 22.66 10.49
C GLU A 283 2.98 22.69 8.98
N ARG A 284 3.97 21.98 8.45
CA ARG A 284 4.18 21.83 7.01
C ARG A 284 3.07 21.09 6.26
N VAL A 285 2.22 20.38 6.94
CA VAL A 285 1.14 19.62 6.28
C VAL A 285 0.18 20.54 5.52
N VAL A 286 0.05 21.79 5.98
CA VAL A 286 -0.84 22.80 5.41
C VAL A 286 -0.05 24.09 5.22
N GLN A 287 0.72 24.19 4.16
CA GLN A 287 1.45 25.41 3.77
C GLN A 287 0.96 26.01 2.47
#